data_9a6e949777d3fff7d5411e808e27a980
#
_entry.id   9a6e949777d3fff7d5411e808e27a980
#
_cell.length_a   1.000
_cell.length_b   1.000
_cell.length_c   1.000
_cell.angle_alpha   90.00
_cell.angle_beta   90.00
_cell.angle_gamma   90.00
#
_symmetry.space_group_name_H-M   'P 1'
#
loop_
_entity.id
_entity.type
_entity.pdbx_description
1 polymer ?
#
loop_
_entity_poly.entity_id
_entity_poly.type
_entity_poly.pdbx_seq_one_letter_code
_entity_poly.pdbx_strand_id
1 'polypeptide(L)'
;RPGRYASFDLNLPPGATREVFLQVRHRDPIGFELRIAPASALEQGRKIDYLPLGMILGTLLLLTARCLIQAGIHRDPVYAWYGLYAAAMTLTMAAVTGVAGQLFWNQSPFWADRAQGVLPIALSGINILFLRHLCSLAARYPKVDRLALGTGVLVLLMSAAYPWVEGWASNAMVS
;
A
#
# COMPACT_ATOMS: atom_id res chain seq x y z
N ARG A 1 -21.69 -5.42 -0.70
CA ARG A 1 -20.84 -6.27 -1.57
C ARG A 1 -19.39 -5.95 -1.29
N PRO A 2 -18.51 -6.94 -1.14
CA PRO A 2 -17.09 -6.70 -0.94
C PRO A 2 -16.48 -6.08 -2.22
N GLY A 3 -15.95 -4.89 -2.10
CA GLY A 3 -15.30 -4.15 -3.18
C GLY A 3 -14.36 -3.09 -2.61
N ARG A 4 -13.51 -2.49 -3.45
CA ARG A 4 -12.60 -1.41 -3.07
C ARG A 4 -13.33 -0.21 -2.43
N TYR A 5 -14.57 0.03 -2.84
CA TYR A 5 -15.43 1.08 -2.30
C TYR A 5 -16.62 0.47 -1.57
N ALA A 6 -16.96 0.99 -0.40
CA ALA A 6 -18.18 0.65 0.29
C ALA A 6 -19.38 1.04 -0.59
N SER A 7 -20.20 0.07 -0.95
CA SER A 7 -21.40 0.30 -1.75
C SER A 7 -22.61 -0.30 -1.07
N PHE A 8 -23.66 0.47 -0.99
CA PHE A 8 -24.94 0.07 -0.39
C PHE A 8 -26.02 0.08 -1.48
N ASP A 9 -26.76 -1.01 -1.59
CA ASP A 9 -27.88 -1.10 -2.52
C ASP A 9 -29.10 -0.40 -1.89
N LEU A 10 -29.57 0.67 -2.53
CA LEU A 10 -30.77 1.39 -2.15
C LEU A 10 -31.89 0.97 -3.08
N ASN A 11 -32.89 0.27 -2.54
CA ASN A 11 -34.08 -0.06 -3.29
C ASN A 11 -35.10 1.08 -3.13
N LEU A 12 -35.24 1.92 -4.15
CA LEU A 12 -36.17 3.05 -4.20
C LEU A 12 -37.30 2.71 -5.19
N PRO A 13 -38.52 2.47 -4.73
CA PRO A 13 -39.66 2.34 -5.63
C PRO A 13 -39.94 3.67 -6.36
N PRO A 14 -40.52 3.61 -7.58
CA PRO A 14 -40.83 4.81 -8.36
C PRO A 14 -41.70 5.79 -7.59
N GLY A 15 -41.31 7.04 -7.50
CA GLY A 15 -42.08 8.10 -6.80
C GLY A 15 -41.86 8.17 -5.28
N ALA A 16 -41.05 7.31 -4.69
CA ALA A 16 -40.77 7.37 -3.26
C ALA A 16 -39.56 8.28 -2.97
N THR A 17 -39.67 9.13 -1.96
CA THR A 17 -38.58 9.93 -1.41
C THR A 17 -38.08 9.27 -0.14
N ARG A 18 -36.78 8.98 -0.03
CA ARG A 18 -36.13 8.46 1.19
C ARG A 18 -34.98 9.37 1.60
N GLU A 19 -34.95 9.69 2.87
CA GLU A 19 -33.80 10.33 3.49
C GLU A 19 -32.80 9.24 3.90
N VAL A 20 -31.54 9.40 3.47
CA VAL A 20 -30.45 8.47 3.80
C VAL A 20 -29.39 9.23 4.59
N PHE A 21 -29.20 8.83 5.85
CA PHE A 21 -28.15 9.39 6.70
C PHE A 21 -26.89 8.54 6.57
N LEU A 22 -25.80 9.17 6.10
CA LEU A 22 -24.48 8.54 6.01
C LEU A 22 -23.61 9.04 7.15
N GLN A 23 -23.29 8.17 8.10
CA GLN A 23 -22.32 8.46 9.15
C GLN A 23 -20.96 7.90 8.73
N VAL A 24 -20.02 8.77 8.40
CA VAL A 24 -18.63 8.41 8.10
C VAL A 24 -17.78 8.67 9.34
N ARG A 25 -17.17 7.61 9.88
CA ARG A 25 -16.27 7.71 11.03
C ARG A 25 -14.89 7.22 10.59
N HIS A 26 -13.97 8.15 10.41
CA HIS A 26 -12.57 7.86 10.08
C HIS A 26 -11.64 8.73 10.92
N ARG A 27 -10.40 8.27 11.13
CA ARG A 27 -9.39 8.97 11.95
C ARG A 27 -8.63 10.03 11.17
N ASP A 28 -8.38 9.76 9.90
CA ASP A 28 -7.63 10.66 9.02
C ASP A 28 -8.57 11.56 8.21
N PRO A 29 -8.12 12.76 7.82
CA PRO A 29 -8.88 13.62 6.94
C PRO A 29 -9.07 12.93 5.59
N ILE A 30 -10.28 12.45 5.31
CA ILE A 30 -10.63 11.80 4.06
C ILE A 30 -11.48 12.72 3.22
N GLY A 31 -11.01 12.97 1.98
CA GLY A 31 -11.89 13.37 0.92
C GLY A 31 -12.66 12.15 0.41
N PHE A 32 -13.97 12.06 0.62
CA PHE A 32 -14.78 11.01 0.04
C PHE A 32 -15.71 11.60 -1.03
N GLU A 33 -15.81 10.90 -2.13
CA GLU A 33 -16.76 11.23 -3.20
C GLU A 33 -17.97 10.31 -3.06
N LEU A 34 -19.14 10.89 -2.81
CA LEU A 34 -20.39 10.15 -2.78
C LEU A 34 -20.98 10.12 -4.19
N ARG A 35 -21.10 8.92 -4.75
CA ARG A 35 -21.72 8.72 -6.06
C ARG A 35 -23.00 7.91 -5.90
N ILE A 36 -24.11 8.47 -6.36
CA ILE A 36 -25.38 7.77 -6.49
C ILE A 36 -25.56 7.47 -7.98
N ALA A 37 -25.58 6.20 -8.33
CA ALA A 37 -25.71 5.80 -9.73
C ALA A 37 -26.46 4.45 -9.82
N PRO A 38 -27.07 4.14 -10.98
CA PRO A 38 -27.67 2.83 -11.23
C PRO A 38 -26.60 1.73 -11.08
N ALA A 39 -27.02 0.53 -10.61
CA ALA A 39 -26.10 -0.58 -10.35
C ALA A 39 -25.26 -0.96 -11.60
N SER A 40 -25.83 -0.88 -12.79
CA SER A 40 -25.13 -1.13 -14.05
C SER A 40 -23.99 -0.14 -14.33
N ALA A 41 -24.21 1.15 -14.05
CA ALA A 41 -23.20 2.18 -14.26
C ALA A 41 -22.05 2.05 -13.25
N LEU A 42 -22.33 1.65 -12.00
CA LEU A 42 -21.32 1.37 -10.99
C LEU A 42 -20.47 0.15 -11.35
N GLU A 43 -21.04 -0.90 -11.91
CA GLU A 43 -20.29 -2.07 -12.36
C GLU A 43 -19.38 -1.76 -13.56
N GLN A 44 -19.84 -0.93 -14.47
CA GLN A 44 -19.04 -0.53 -15.63
C GLN A 44 -17.89 0.41 -15.20
N GLY A 45 -18.12 1.36 -14.30
CA GLY A 45 -17.08 2.21 -13.72
C GLY A 45 -16.01 1.38 -13.00
N ARG A 46 -16.41 0.37 -12.22
CA ARG A 46 -15.46 -0.54 -11.56
C ARG A 46 -14.53 -1.25 -12.54
N LYS A 47 -15.05 -1.77 -13.64
CA LYS A 47 -14.23 -2.47 -14.65
C LYS A 47 -13.18 -1.55 -15.25
N ILE A 48 -13.54 -0.29 -15.53
CA ILE A 48 -12.63 0.72 -16.08
C ILE A 48 -11.53 1.07 -15.07
N ASP A 49 -11.86 1.18 -13.78
CA ASP A 49 -10.89 1.49 -12.73
C ASP A 49 -9.91 0.33 -12.45
N TYR A 50 -10.35 -0.91 -12.54
CA TYR A 50 -9.50 -2.08 -12.28
C TYR A 50 -8.54 -2.41 -13.43
N LEU A 51 -8.84 -2.00 -14.66
CA LEU A 51 -8.02 -2.32 -15.83
C LEU A 51 -6.62 -1.64 -15.75
N PRO A 52 -6.49 -0.30 -15.61
CA PRO A 52 -5.18 0.32 -15.48
C PRO A 52 -4.44 -0.13 -14.23
N LEU A 53 -5.16 -0.36 -13.13
CA LEU A 53 -4.58 -0.87 -11.89
C LEU A 53 -3.98 -2.26 -12.08
N GLY A 54 -4.69 -3.16 -12.76
CA GLY A 54 -4.20 -4.49 -13.09
C GLY A 54 -2.98 -4.45 -14.01
N MET A 55 -2.95 -3.53 -14.98
CA MET A 55 -1.79 -3.33 -15.84
C MET A 55 -0.56 -2.86 -15.05
N ILE A 56 -0.72 -1.87 -14.16
CA ILE A 56 0.37 -1.36 -13.33
C ILE A 56 0.91 -2.45 -12.39
N LEU A 57 0.02 -3.12 -11.65
CA LEU A 57 0.41 -4.20 -10.73
C LEU A 57 1.02 -5.38 -11.47
N GLY A 58 0.47 -5.75 -12.63
CA GLY A 58 1.02 -6.82 -13.47
C GLY A 58 2.43 -6.50 -13.97
N THR A 59 2.67 -5.27 -14.42
CA THR A 59 3.99 -4.81 -14.85
C THR A 59 5.00 -4.84 -13.69
N LEU A 60 4.60 -4.38 -12.51
CA LEU A 60 5.45 -4.41 -11.32
C LEU A 60 5.78 -5.84 -10.88
N LEU A 61 4.80 -6.75 -10.95
CA LEU A 61 5.02 -8.18 -10.66
C LEU A 61 6.00 -8.82 -11.64
N LEU A 62 5.84 -8.56 -12.94
CA LEU A 62 6.77 -9.04 -13.96
C LEU A 62 8.18 -8.50 -13.75
N LEU A 63 8.31 -7.21 -13.43
CA LEU A 63 9.60 -6.60 -13.13
C LEU A 63 10.24 -7.26 -11.89
N THR A 64 9.48 -7.46 -10.83
CA THR A 64 9.93 -8.13 -9.61
C THR A 64 10.41 -9.55 -9.92
N ALA A 65 9.61 -10.34 -10.65
CA ALA A 65 9.97 -11.70 -11.04
C ALA A 65 11.27 -11.73 -11.86
N ARG A 66 11.38 -10.85 -12.85
CA ARG A 66 12.59 -10.71 -13.67
C ARG A 66 13.84 -10.41 -12.81
N CYS A 67 13.72 -9.48 -11.87
CA CYS A 67 14.85 -9.11 -10.99
C CYS A 67 15.26 -10.26 -10.07
N LEU A 68 14.28 -10.99 -9.50
CA LEU A 68 14.57 -12.15 -8.67
C LEU A 68 15.22 -13.30 -9.45
N ILE A 69 14.77 -13.55 -10.69
CA ILE A 69 15.40 -14.53 -11.57
C ILE A 69 16.85 -14.14 -11.87
N GLN A 70 17.08 -12.87 -12.21
CA GLN A 70 18.46 -12.37 -12.46
C GLN A 70 19.35 -12.45 -11.23
N ALA A 71 18.81 -12.14 -10.04
CA ALA A 71 19.51 -12.30 -8.78
C ALA A 71 19.97 -13.75 -8.55
N GLY A 72 19.09 -14.71 -8.85
CA GLY A 72 19.40 -16.14 -8.75
C GLY A 72 20.47 -16.61 -9.75
N ILE A 73 20.43 -16.12 -10.99
CA ILE A 73 21.34 -16.51 -12.06
C ILE A 73 22.73 -15.89 -11.86
N HIS A 74 22.79 -14.59 -11.63
CA HIS A 74 24.06 -13.84 -11.55
C HIS A 74 24.67 -13.83 -10.16
N ARG A 75 23.92 -14.22 -9.13
CA ARG A 75 24.33 -14.17 -7.71
C ARG A 75 24.86 -12.81 -7.28
N ASP A 76 24.41 -11.75 -7.94
CA ASP A 76 24.79 -10.37 -7.68
C ASP A 76 23.82 -9.75 -6.66
N PRO A 77 24.32 -9.27 -5.51
CA PRO A 77 23.50 -8.68 -4.48
C PRO A 77 22.72 -7.45 -4.95
N VAL A 78 23.18 -6.73 -5.98
CA VAL A 78 22.49 -5.56 -6.53
C VAL A 78 21.11 -5.97 -7.10
N TYR A 79 21.03 -7.08 -7.84
CA TYR A 79 19.77 -7.59 -8.38
C TYR A 79 18.82 -8.07 -7.28
N ALA A 80 19.37 -8.65 -6.20
CA ALA A 80 18.57 -9.06 -5.05
C ALA A 80 17.92 -7.84 -4.35
N TRP A 81 18.68 -6.79 -4.12
CA TRP A 81 18.19 -5.54 -3.55
C TRP A 81 17.16 -4.85 -4.46
N TYR A 82 17.41 -4.86 -5.77
CA TYR A 82 16.46 -4.32 -6.73
C TYR A 82 15.15 -5.12 -6.72
N GLY A 83 15.23 -6.46 -6.69
CA GLY A 83 14.06 -7.32 -6.57
C GLY A 83 13.27 -7.08 -5.29
N LEU A 84 13.96 -6.92 -4.15
CA LEU A 84 13.34 -6.58 -2.88
C LEU A 84 12.62 -5.22 -2.93
N TYR A 85 13.26 -4.21 -3.50
CA TYR A 85 12.66 -2.88 -3.69
C TYR A 85 11.43 -2.96 -4.60
N ALA A 86 11.51 -3.65 -5.73
CA ALA A 86 10.39 -3.83 -6.66
C ALA A 86 9.23 -4.59 -6.01
N ALA A 87 9.50 -5.62 -5.20
CA ALA A 87 8.48 -6.35 -4.45
C ALA A 87 7.81 -5.46 -3.40
N ALA A 88 8.59 -4.70 -2.64
CA ALA A 88 8.08 -3.75 -1.65
C ALA A 88 7.23 -2.66 -2.30
N MET A 89 7.65 -2.13 -3.45
CA MET A 89 6.89 -1.15 -4.25
C MET A 89 5.56 -1.74 -4.73
N THR A 90 5.58 -2.97 -5.25
CA THR A 90 4.37 -3.68 -5.71
C THR A 90 3.39 -3.87 -4.56
N LEU A 91 3.88 -4.31 -3.40
CA LEU A 91 3.05 -4.53 -2.21
C LEU A 91 2.47 -3.20 -1.68
N THR A 92 3.28 -2.15 -1.67
CA THR A 92 2.84 -0.80 -1.25
C THR A 92 1.76 -0.28 -2.19
N MET A 93 1.93 -0.39 -3.50
CA MET A 93 0.92 -0.01 -4.48
C MET A 93 -0.36 -0.82 -4.34
N ALA A 94 -0.24 -2.13 -4.13
CA ALA A 94 -1.40 -3.00 -3.89
C ALA A 94 -2.14 -2.62 -2.60
N ALA A 95 -1.42 -2.22 -1.54
CA ALA A 95 -2.02 -1.78 -0.27
C ALA A 95 -2.74 -0.43 -0.41
N VAL A 96 -2.05 0.59 -0.98
CA VAL A 96 -2.62 1.94 -1.17
C VAL A 96 -3.84 1.90 -2.09
N THR A 97 -3.81 1.06 -3.12
CA THR A 97 -4.96 0.89 -4.03
C THR A 97 -6.07 0.01 -3.46
N GLY A 98 -5.88 -0.59 -2.28
CA GLY A 98 -6.87 -1.45 -1.62
C GLY A 98 -6.94 -2.88 -2.19
N VAL A 99 -6.16 -3.20 -3.21
CA VAL A 99 -6.10 -4.56 -3.81
C VAL A 99 -5.50 -5.56 -2.82
N ALA A 100 -4.44 -5.17 -2.10
CA ALA A 100 -3.84 -6.03 -1.08
C ALA A 100 -4.81 -6.34 0.06
N GLY A 101 -5.67 -5.38 0.45
CA GLY A 101 -6.72 -5.58 1.43
C GLY A 101 -7.70 -6.67 1.04
N GLN A 102 -8.03 -6.75 -0.25
CA GLN A 102 -8.93 -7.77 -0.78
C GLN A 102 -8.29 -9.15 -0.89
N LEU A 103 -6.99 -9.22 -1.27
CA LEU A 103 -6.28 -10.46 -1.53
C LEU A 103 -5.64 -11.06 -0.27
N PHE A 104 -4.96 -10.24 0.53
CA PHE A 104 -4.12 -10.72 1.63
C PHE A 104 -4.73 -10.49 3.01
N TRP A 105 -5.50 -9.40 3.21
CA TRP A 105 -5.99 -8.98 4.52
C TRP A 105 -7.51 -8.95 4.65
N ASN A 106 -8.20 -9.72 3.80
CA ASN A 106 -9.67 -9.79 3.79
C ASN A 106 -10.28 -10.18 5.17
N GLN A 107 -9.51 -10.94 5.98
CA GLN A 107 -9.94 -11.40 7.31
C GLN A 107 -9.33 -10.61 8.47
N SER A 108 -8.45 -9.63 8.20
CA SER A 108 -7.74 -8.88 9.23
C SER A 108 -7.90 -7.37 9.04
N PRO A 109 -8.98 -6.78 9.58
CA PRO A 109 -9.20 -5.32 9.49
C PRO A 109 -8.04 -4.53 10.11
N PHE A 110 -7.38 -5.08 11.12
CA PHE A 110 -6.20 -4.49 11.75
C PHE A 110 -5.07 -4.17 10.77
N TRP A 111 -4.77 -5.10 9.83
CA TRP A 111 -3.73 -4.89 8.83
C TRP A 111 -4.22 -4.07 7.63
N ALA A 112 -5.50 -4.13 7.31
CA ALA A 112 -6.06 -3.37 6.19
C ALA A 112 -5.88 -1.84 6.37
N ASP A 113 -6.06 -1.34 7.61
CA ASP A 113 -5.89 0.08 7.92
C ASP A 113 -4.41 0.46 8.06
N ARG A 114 -3.61 -0.37 8.75
CA ARG A 114 -2.22 -0.02 9.09
C ARG A 114 -1.22 -0.24 7.97
N ALA A 115 -1.48 -1.18 7.07
CA ALA A 115 -0.58 -1.47 5.95
C ALA A 115 -0.35 -0.26 5.05
N GLN A 116 -1.34 0.62 4.90
CA GLN A 116 -1.22 1.85 4.11
C GLN A 116 -0.22 2.85 4.72
N GLY A 117 -0.05 2.86 6.04
CA GLY A 117 0.97 3.68 6.71
C GLY A 117 2.33 2.99 6.80
N VAL A 118 2.35 1.72 7.19
CA VAL A 118 3.58 0.94 7.42
C VAL A 118 4.39 0.74 6.13
N LEU A 119 3.73 0.33 5.04
CA LEU A 119 4.43 -0.07 3.82
C LEU A 119 5.16 1.06 3.10
N PRO A 120 4.64 2.29 2.98
CA PRO A 120 5.39 3.41 2.39
C PRO A 120 6.63 3.78 3.21
N ILE A 121 6.55 3.70 4.55
CA ILE A 121 7.69 3.95 5.43
C ILE A 121 8.75 2.84 5.24
N ALA A 122 8.33 1.57 5.23
CA ALA A 122 9.22 0.45 4.95
C ALA A 122 9.88 0.55 3.57
N LEU A 123 9.10 0.92 2.54
CA LEU A 123 9.61 1.13 1.19
C LEU A 123 10.70 2.21 1.15
N SER A 124 10.53 3.30 1.91
CA SER A 124 11.53 4.36 2.01
C SER A 124 12.83 3.86 2.63
N GLY A 125 12.76 3.04 3.67
CA GLY A 125 13.93 2.40 4.28
C GLY A 125 14.64 1.44 3.31
N ILE A 126 13.89 0.58 2.63
CA ILE A 126 14.41 -0.34 1.62
C ILE A 126 15.07 0.43 0.46
N ASN A 127 14.46 1.55 0.03
CA ASN A 127 15.02 2.40 -1.04
C ASN A 127 16.38 2.98 -0.65
N ILE A 128 16.53 3.48 0.57
CA ILE A 128 17.82 4.00 1.07
C ILE A 128 18.89 2.89 1.05
N LEU A 129 18.58 1.70 1.52
CA LEU A 129 19.49 0.56 1.53
C LEU A 129 19.81 0.06 0.12
N PHE A 130 18.84 0.09 -0.79
CA PHE A 130 19.04 -0.23 -2.20
C PHE A 130 20.00 0.78 -2.86
N LEU A 131 19.76 2.09 -2.72
CA LEU A 131 20.62 3.13 -3.26
C LEU A 131 22.06 3.04 -2.74
N ARG A 132 22.24 2.68 -1.47
CA ARG A 132 23.55 2.43 -0.88
C ARG A 132 24.32 1.37 -1.65
N HIS A 133 23.68 0.26 -2.02
CA HIS A 133 24.30 -0.82 -2.80
C HIS A 133 24.49 -0.43 -4.25
N LEU A 134 23.49 0.19 -4.87
CA LEU A 134 23.54 0.62 -6.27
C LEU A 134 24.68 1.61 -6.53
N CYS A 135 24.87 2.58 -5.64
CA CYS A 135 25.92 3.60 -5.77
C CYS A 135 27.28 3.13 -5.25
N SER A 136 27.40 1.90 -4.75
CA SER A 136 28.63 1.37 -4.13
C SER A 136 29.22 2.34 -3.09
N LEU A 137 28.35 2.91 -2.24
CA LEU A 137 28.72 3.97 -1.29
C LEU A 137 29.81 3.52 -0.32
N ALA A 138 29.82 2.25 0.06
CA ALA A 138 30.81 1.68 0.95
C ALA A 138 32.26 1.83 0.41
N ALA A 139 32.43 1.71 -0.91
CA ALA A 139 33.74 1.81 -1.55
C ALA A 139 34.18 3.27 -1.82
N ARG A 140 33.20 4.15 -2.11
CA ARG A 140 33.48 5.54 -2.53
C ARG A 140 33.46 6.53 -1.37
N TYR A 141 32.46 6.39 -0.47
CA TYR A 141 32.20 7.35 0.59
C TYR A 141 31.79 6.65 1.89
N PRO A 142 32.76 6.09 2.66
CA PRO A 142 32.42 5.25 3.84
C PRO A 142 31.66 5.97 4.95
N LYS A 143 31.79 7.30 5.08
CA LYS A 143 31.03 8.09 6.03
C LYS A 143 29.55 8.20 5.63
N VAL A 144 29.29 8.45 4.34
CA VAL A 144 27.92 8.51 3.78
C VAL A 144 27.27 7.15 3.81
N ASP A 145 28.04 6.09 3.58
CA ASP A 145 27.58 4.70 3.66
C ASP A 145 27.04 4.35 5.05
N ARG A 146 27.78 4.68 6.12
CA ARG A 146 27.33 4.44 7.50
C ARG A 146 26.08 5.24 7.84
N LEU A 147 26.00 6.48 7.38
CA LEU A 147 24.85 7.35 7.59
C LEU A 147 23.62 6.78 6.86
N ALA A 148 23.76 6.38 5.61
CA ALA A 148 22.69 5.76 4.83
C ALA A 148 22.22 4.43 5.45
N LEU A 149 23.17 3.60 5.93
CA LEU A 149 22.83 2.37 6.66
C LEU A 149 22.05 2.67 7.93
N GLY A 150 22.54 3.59 8.76
CA GLY A 150 21.87 3.96 10.01
C GLY A 150 20.47 4.54 9.78
N THR A 151 20.33 5.44 8.80
CA THR A 151 19.02 6.03 8.44
C THR A 151 18.08 4.98 7.88
N GLY A 152 18.54 4.12 6.96
CA GLY A 152 17.70 3.08 6.38
C GLY A 152 17.18 2.09 7.42
N VAL A 153 18.06 1.64 8.32
CA VAL A 153 17.68 0.75 9.44
C VAL A 153 16.74 1.45 10.40
N LEU A 154 17.00 2.71 10.75
CA LEU A 154 16.12 3.48 11.62
C LEU A 154 14.71 3.61 11.05
N VAL A 155 14.59 3.94 9.75
CA VAL A 155 13.29 4.05 9.07
C VAL A 155 12.56 2.71 9.05
N LEU A 156 13.26 1.59 8.85
CA LEU A 156 12.66 0.25 8.92
C LEU A 156 12.17 -0.08 10.35
N LEU A 157 12.94 0.27 11.37
CA LEU A 157 12.52 0.10 12.77
C LEU A 157 11.31 0.97 13.11
N MET A 158 11.27 2.21 12.62
CA MET A 158 10.09 3.08 12.77
C MET A 158 8.86 2.51 12.06
N SER A 159 9.03 1.94 10.86
CA SER A 159 7.95 1.25 10.16
C SER A 159 7.41 0.07 10.98
N ALA A 160 8.28 -0.73 11.57
CA ALA A 160 7.88 -1.85 12.42
C ALA A 160 7.20 -1.39 13.74
N ALA A 161 7.62 -0.26 14.30
CA ALA A 161 7.04 0.32 15.51
C ALA A 161 5.69 1.04 15.26
N TYR A 162 5.44 1.49 14.05
CA TYR A 162 4.26 2.28 13.67
C TYR A 162 2.92 1.69 14.16
N PRO A 163 2.62 0.37 13.98
CA PRO A 163 1.36 -0.22 14.40
C PRO A 163 1.12 -0.14 15.92
N TRP A 164 2.21 -0.14 16.70
CA TRP A 164 2.15 -0.09 18.17
C TRP A 164 1.91 1.33 18.67
N VAL A 165 2.59 2.31 18.06
CA VAL A 165 2.46 3.74 18.41
C VAL A 165 1.05 4.23 18.09
N GLU A 166 0.51 3.86 16.95
CA GLU A 166 -0.85 4.23 16.55
C GLU A 166 -1.92 3.61 17.47
N GLY A 167 -1.72 2.35 17.89
CA GLY A 167 -2.59 1.68 18.86
C GLY A 167 -2.61 2.38 20.22
N TRP A 168 -1.45 2.89 20.67
CA TRP A 168 -1.34 3.59 21.94
C TRP A 168 -2.00 4.99 21.89
N ALA A 169 -1.75 5.75 20.83
CA ALA A 169 -2.36 7.06 20.63
C ALA A 169 -3.89 6.99 20.54
N SER A 170 -4.44 5.93 19.96
CA SER A 170 -5.89 5.75 19.87
C SER A 170 -6.55 5.43 21.21
N ASN A 171 -5.88 4.71 22.09
CA ASN A 171 -6.40 4.39 23.41
C ASN A 171 -6.33 5.61 24.34
N ALA A 172 -5.32 6.48 24.17
CA ALA A 172 -5.17 7.72 24.94
C ALA A 172 -6.20 8.81 24.59
N MET A 173 -6.80 8.75 23.38
CA MET A 173 -7.86 9.70 22.98
C MET A 173 -9.28 9.28 23.42
N VAL A 174 -9.44 8.04 23.86
CA VAL A 174 -10.75 7.49 24.27
C VAL A 174 -10.92 7.50 25.79
N SER A 175 -9.85 7.72 26.54
CA SER A 175 -9.86 7.91 28.00
C SER A 175 -9.99 9.38 28.38
#